data_d71411a052bf8e8f4ab4aa0e1cdded1d
#
_entry.id   d71411a052bf8e8f4ab4aa0e1cdded1d
#
_cell.length_a   1.000
_cell.length_b   1.000
_cell.length_c   1.000
_cell.angle_alpha   90.00
_cell.angle_beta   90.00
_cell.angle_gamma   90.00
#
_symmetry.space_group_name_H-M   'P 1'
#
loop_
_entity.id
_entity.type
_entity.pdbx_description
1 polymer ?
#
loop_
_entity_poly.entity_id
_entity_poly.type
_entity_poly.pdbx_seq_one_letter_code
_entity_poly.pdbx_strand_id
1 'polypeptide(L)'
;TRPRPKLSPDLLRGPVMKTVSSAPRVGVLAIECRLHPYGVYVQEMLRSIEDQWHHLAIGSLRFLQKDKLKSKITYRFSLKADGTIEDLSLMSGGGPSLPAELCRQAIASRVPYGEWTQQMMDDFGKTDEITIHFNYR
;
A
#
# COMPACT_ATOMS: atom_id res chain seq x y z
N THR A 1 17.17 21.96 10.63
CA THR A 1 16.20 21.43 9.88
C THR A 1 16.32 21.51 8.39
N ARG A 2 15.60 20.75 7.73
CA ARG A 2 15.66 20.60 6.33
C ARG A 2 14.26 20.62 5.75
N PRO A 3 14.16 21.15 4.55
CA PRO A 3 12.88 21.11 3.89
C PRO A 3 12.49 19.66 3.61
N ARG A 4 11.27 19.39 3.81
CA ARG A 4 10.70 18.09 3.46
C ARG A 4 9.47 18.33 2.63
N PRO A 5 9.23 17.48 1.66
CA PRO A 5 7.94 17.52 0.98
C PRO A 5 6.87 17.27 2.01
N LYS A 6 5.82 18.04 1.94
CA LYS A 6 4.70 17.87 2.84
C LYS A 6 3.48 17.51 2.05
N LEU A 7 2.83 16.48 2.51
CA LEU A 7 1.52 16.15 2.00
C LEU A 7 0.49 16.70 2.96
N SER A 8 -0.70 16.90 2.44
CA SER A 8 -1.82 17.29 3.29
C SER A 8 -1.96 16.31 4.43
N PRO A 9 -2.22 16.78 5.65
CA PRO A 9 -2.47 15.87 6.76
C PRO A 9 -3.59 14.88 6.47
N ASP A 10 -4.56 15.27 5.66
CA ASP A 10 -5.65 14.38 5.29
C ASP A 10 -5.16 13.21 4.44
N LEU A 11 -4.06 13.37 3.75
CA LEU A 11 -3.47 12.30 2.95
C LEU A 11 -2.56 11.41 3.77
N LEU A 12 -2.07 11.90 4.91
CA LEU A 12 -1.04 11.21 5.67
C LEU A 12 -1.56 10.50 6.91
N ARG A 13 -2.73 10.90 7.42
CA ARG A 13 -3.28 10.28 8.63
C ARG A 13 -4.42 9.37 8.29
N GLY A 14 -4.12 8.08 8.23
CA GLY A 14 -5.06 7.11 7.76
C GLY A 14 -5.52 7.47 6.38
N PRO A 15 -4.64 7.94 5.58
CA PRO A 15 -5.06 8.64 4.41
C PRO A 15 -5.60 7.72 3.35
N VAL A 16 -6.56 8.26 2.65
CA VAL A 16 -7.03 7.68 1.42
C VAL A 16 -6.35 8.42 0.30
N MET A 17 -5.53 7.71 -0.45
CA MET A 17 -4.87 8.30 -1.59
C MET A 17 -5.56 7.81 -2.84
N LYS A 18 -6.10 8.76 -3.60
CA LYS A 18 -6.73 8.44 -4.86
C LYS A 18 -5.69 8.54 -5.94
N THR A 19 -5.50 7.47 -6.67
CA THR A 19 -4.61 7.56 -7.83
C THR A 19 -5.43 8.00 -9.04
N VAL A 20 -4.75 8.68 -9.93
CA VAL A 20 -5.32 9.00 -11.22
C VAL A 20 -4.86 7.91 -12.16
N SER A 21 -5.80 7.15 -12.67
CA SER A 21 -5.49 6.06 -13.59
C SER A 21 -6.41 6.16 -14.79
N SER A 22 -5.87 5.91 -15.96
CA SER A 22 -6.67 5.84 -17.16
C SER A 22 -7.42 4.53 -17.30
N ALA A 23 -7.04 3.52 -16.50
CA ALA A 23 -7.70 2.22 -16.50
C ALA A 23 -8.90 2.25 -15.55
N PRO A 24 -9.87 1.34 -15.74
CA PRO A 24 -10.95 1.21 -14.78
C PRO A 24 -10.38 0.95 -13.40
N ARG A 25 -10.88 1.69 -12.43
CA ARG A 25 -10.37 1.56 -11.07
C ARG A 25 -11.08 0.45 -10.33
N VAL A 26 -10.27 -0.32 -9.63
CA VAL A 26 -10.76 -1.39 -8.78
C VAL A 26 -11.22 -0.83 -7.43
N GLY A 27 -10.56 0.22 -6.98
CA GLY A 27 -10.88 0.83 -5.70
C GLY A 27 -9.84 1.86 -5.31
N VAL A 28 -9.75 2.12 -4.01
CA VAL A 28 -8.87 3.13 -3.44
C VAL A 28 -8.02 2.50 -2.34
N LEU A 29 -6.75 2.87 -2.28
CA LEU A 29 -5.86 2.45 -1.20
C LEU A 29 -5.77 3.50 -0.12
N ALA A 30 -5.64 3.03 1.11
CA ALA A 30 -5.30 3.88 2.26
C ALA A 30 -4.10 3.26 2.95
N ILE A 31 -3.25 4.09 3.53
CA ILE A 31 -2.02 3.62 4.17
C ILE A 31 -1.87 4.27 5.53
N GLU A 32 -1.35 3.48 6.49
CA GLU A 32 -0.99 3.96 7.81
C GLU A 32 0.45 3.60 8.07
N CYS A 33 1.28 4.59 8.38
CA CYS A 33 2.69 4.37 8.66
C CYS A 33 3.29 5.60 9.32
N ARG A 34 4.46 5.43 9.95
CA ARG A 34 5.19 6.55 10.53
C ARG A 34 5.97 7.32 9.47
N LEU A 35 6.17 6.73 8.31
CA LEU A 35 6.93 7.34 7.22
C LEU A 35 6.21 8.50 6.55
N HIS A 36 5.01 8.85 7.00
CA HIS A 36 4.23 9.90 6.34
C HIS A 36 4.96 11.24 6.19
N PRO A 37 5.91 11.63 7.08
CA PRO A 37 6.65 12.87 6.82
C PRO A 37 7.51 12.82 5.54
N TYR A 38 7.75 11.63 5.00
CA TYR A 38 8.52 11.44 3.78
C TYR A 38 7.58 11.11 2.63
N GLY A 39 6.73 12.10 2.33
CA GLY A 39 5.61 11.91 1.43
C GLY A 39 5.96 11.35 0.06
N VAL A 40 7.10 11.77 -0.52
CA VAL A 40 7.49 11.25 -1.83
C VAL A 40 7.69 9.75 -1.79
N TYR A 41 8.40 9.25 -0.76
CA TYR A 41 8.64 7.83 -0.62
C TYR A 41 7.32 7.06 -0.48
N VAL A 42 6.44 7.57 0.40
CA VAL A 42 5.16 6.93 0.66
C VAL A 42 4.28 6.93 -0.60
N GLN A 43 4.27 8.03 -1.32
CA GLN A 43 3.47 8.11 -2.55
C GLN A 43 3.96 7.16 -3.62
N GLU A 44 5.27 7.04 -3.79
CA GLU A 44 5.82 6.14 -4.79
C GLU A 44 5.54 4.69 -4.44
N MET A 45 5.69 4.33 -3.17
CA MET A 45 5.36 2.99 -2.71
C MET A 45 3.90 2.67 -2.97
N LEU A 46 3.02 3.59 -2.56
CA LEU A 46 1.59 3.36 -2.69
C LEU A 46 1.15 3.29 -4.15
N ARG A 47 1.71 4.16 -5.00
CA ARG A 47 1.42 4.13 -6.42
C ARG A 47 1.86 2.81 -7.04
N SER A 48 3.04 2.34 -6.66
CA SER A 48 3.55 1.07 -7.19
C SER A 48 2.63 -0.08 -6.84
N ILE A 49 2.18 -0.12 -5.59
CA ILE A 49 1.26 -1.17 -5.14
C ILE A 49 -0.08 -1.04 -5.86
N GLU A 50 -0.61 0.16 -5.98
CA GLU A 50 -1.90 0.37 -6.62
C GLU A 50 -1.87 0.01 -8.10
N ASP A 51 -0.80 0.38 -8.80
CA ASP A 51 -0.67 0.03 -10.21
C ASP A 51 -0.66 -1.47 -10.39
N GLN A 52 0.06 -2.18 -9.54
CA GLN A 52 0.10 -3.63 -9.63
C GLN A 52 -1.23 -4.26 -9.27
N TRP A 53 -1.91 -3.71 -8.26
CA TRP A 53 -3.22 -4.20 -7.86
C TRP A 53 -4.23 -4.07 -9.00
N HIS A 54 -4.26 -2.91 -9.65
CA HIS A 54 -5.14 -2.70 -10.80
C HIS A 54 -4.80 -3.66 -11.93
N HIS A 55 -3.51 -3.84 -12.21
CA HIS A 55 -3.08 -4.73 -13.25
C HIS A 55 -3.55 -6.16 -13.00
N LEU A 56 -3.34 -6.64 -11.78
CA LEU A 56 -3.74 -8.00 -11.41
C LEU A 56 -5.26 -8.15 -11.41
N ALA A 57 -5.97 -7.15 -10.90
CA ALA A 57 -7.43 -7.22 -10.81
C ALA A 57 -8.07 -7.19 -12.19
N ILE A 58 -7.56 -6.36 -13.11
CA ILE A 58 -8.08 -6.32 -14.47
C ILE A 58 -7.94 -7.68 -15.13
N GLY A 59 -6.79 -8.33 -14.94
CA GLY A 59 -6.57 -9.66 -15.51
C GLY A 59 -7.45 -10.73 -14.90
N SER A 60 -8.07 -10.47 -13.77
CA SER A 60 -8.85 -11.45 -13.02
C SER A 60 -10.31 -11.04 -12.83
N LEU A 61 -10.77 -10.00 -13.52
CA LEU A 61 -12.11 -9.43 -13.28
C LEU A 61 -13.23 -10.47 -13.35
N ARG A 62 -13.15 -11.37 -14.29
CA ARG A 62 -14.20 -12.39 -14.46
C ARG A 62 -14.24 -13.39 -13.30
N PHE A 63 -13.20 -13.44 -12.48
CA PHE A 63 -13.14 -14.32 -11.33
C PHE A 63 -13.47 -13.59 -10.04
N LEU A 64 -13.64 -12.27 -10.09
CA LEU A 64 -13.98 -11.46 -8.93
C LEU A 64 -15.48 -11.32 -8.88
N GLN A 65 -16.10 -11.99 -7.92
CA GLN A 65 -17.56 -11.93 -7.76
C GLN A 65 -17.90 -10.76 -6.87
N LYS A 66 -18.50 -9.73 -7.45
CA LYS A 66 -18.77 -8.48 -6.74
C LYS A 66 -19.57 -8.65 -5.47
N ASP A 67 -20.54 -9.56 -5.49
CA ASP A 67 -21.38 -9.80 -4.33
C ASP A 67 -20.64 -10.52 -3.21
N LYS A 68 -19.47 -11.09 -3.49
CA LYS A 68 -18.65 -11.77 -2.52
C LYS A 68 -17.40 -11.01 -2.17
N LEU A 69 -17.17 -9.85 -2.78
CA LEU A 69 -16.04 -9.01 -2.43
C LEU A 69 -16.27 -8.37 -1.08
N LYS A 70 -15.25 -8.43 -0.23
CA LYS A 70 -15.26 -7.63 0.98
C LYS A 70 -14.95 -6.20 0.58
N SER A 71 -15.61 -5.25 1.22
CA SER A 71 -15.39 -3.85 0.91
C SER A 71 -13.98 -3.40 1.25
N LYS A 72 -13.34 -4.06 2.23
CA LYS A 72 -12.00 -3.68 2.65
C LYS A 72 -11.18 -4.92 3.00
N ILE A 73 -9.97 -4.96 2.46
CA ILE A 73 -8.99 -6.00 2.78
C ILE A 73 -7.77 -5.28 3.33
N THR A 74 -7.29 -5.72 4.50
CA THR A 74 -6.19 -5.04 5.18
C THR A 74 -5.00 -5.98 5.33
N TYR A 75 -3.83 -5.49 4.91
CA TYR A 75 -2.55 -6.18 5.10
C TYR A 75 -1.62 -5.34 5.93
N ARG A 76 -0.78 -6.01 6.69
CA ARG A 76 0.27 -5.36 7.49
C ARG A 76 1.59 -6.03 7.21
N PHE A 77 2.65 -5.24 7.18
CA PHE A 77 4.00 -5.76 7.02
C PHE A 77 5.00 -4.81 7.64
N SER A 78 6.21 -5.31 7.86
CA SER A 78 7.33 -4.48 8.31
C SER A 78 8.15 -4.09 7.10
N LEU A 79 8.29 -2.80 6.88
CA LEU A 79 9.11 -2.27 5.79
C LEU A 79 10.48 -1.96 6.36
N LYS A 80 11.52 -2.48 5.70
CA LYS A 80 12.89 -2.31 6.16
C LYS A 80 13.56 -1.18 5.41
N ALA A 81 14.63 -0.67 6.00
CA ALA A 81 15.36 0.48 5.43
C ALA A 81 15.93 0.19 4.03
N ASP A 82 16.15 -1.07 3.69
CA ASP A 82 16.61 -1.43 2.35
C ASP A 82 15.47 -1.59 1.35
N GLY A 83 14.23 -1.33 1.78
CA GLY A 83 13.07 -1.43 0.90
C GLY A 83 12.43 -2.80 0.85
N THR A 84 12.99 -3.78 1.54
CA THR A 84 12.37 -5.10 1.61
C THR A 84 11.32 -5.16 2.70
N ILE A 85 10.50 -6.20 2.70
CA ILE A 85 9.45 -6.33 3.70
C ILE A 85 9.54 -7.68 4.41
N GLU A 86 8.96 -7.72 5.61
CA GLU A 86 8.85 -8.94 6.42
C GLU A 86 7.44 -9.02 7.01
N ASP A 87 7.05 -10.24 7.36
CA ASP A 87 5.83 -10.49 8.12
C ASP A 87 4.57 -9.96 7.46
N LEU A 88 4.48 -10.14 6.16
CA LEU A 88 3.28 -9.75 5.42
C LEU A 88 2.11 -10.61 5.86
N SER A 89 1.10 -9.97 6.46
CA SER A 89 0.00 -10.67 7.10
C SER A 89 -1.35 -10.08 6.72
N LEU A 90 -2.31 -10.94 6.43
CA LEU A 90 -3.68 -10.53 6.20
C LEU A 90 -4.34 -10.27 7.55
N MET A 91 -4.75 -9.03 7.78
CA MET A 91 -5.32 -8.61 9.06
C MET A 91 -6.83 -8.71 9.07
N SER A 92 -7.47 -8.42 7.95
CA SER A 92 -8.92 -8.53 7.83
C SER A 92 -9.30 -8.59 6.37
N GLY A 93 -10.51 -9.04 6.08
CA GLY A 93 -11.00 -9.09 4.71
C GLY A 93 -11.59 -10.41 4.31
N GLY A 94 -12.01 -11.21 5.31
CA GLY A 94 -12.74 -12.44 5.02
C GLY A 94 -11.88 -13.69 4.82
N GLY A 95 -10.60 -13.62 5.22
CA GLY A 95 -9.71 -14.76 5.10
C GLY A 95 -9.17 -14.97 3.70
N PRO A 96 -8.46 -16.06 3.45
CA PRO A 96 -7.85 -16.32 2.15
C PRO A 96 -8.90 -16.37 1.04
N SER A 97 -8.63 -15.65 -0.04
CA SER A 97 -9.56 -15.55 -1.16
C SER A 97 -8.79 -14.99 -2.35
N LEU A 98 -9.38 -15.06 -3.53
CA LEU A 98 -8.76 -14.46 -4.70
C LEU A 98 -8.54 -12.96 -4.53
N PRO A 99 -9.53 -12.18 -4.07
CA PRO A 99 -9.29 -10.74 -3.85
C PRO A 99 -8.16 -10.48 -2.87
N ALA A 100 -8.07 -11.24 -1.78
CA ALA A 100 -7.00 -11.08 -0.80
C ALA A 100 -5.65 -11.45 -1.40
N GLU A 101 -5.60 -12.50 -2.21
CA GLU A 101 -4.36 -12.92 -2.84
C GLU A 101 -3.86 -11.87 -3.84
N LEU A 102 -4.76 -11.22 -4.57
CA LEU A 102 -4.36 -10.15 -5.48
C LEU A 102 -3.75 -8.98 -4.71
N CYS A 103 -4.31 -8.66 -3.56
CA CYS A 103 -3.75 -7.61 -2.70
C CYS A 103 -2.35 -7.99 -2.21
N ARG A 104 -2.20 -9.24 -1.77
CA ARG A 104 -0.90 -9.73 -1.31
C ARG A 104 0.14 -9.66 -2.42
N GLN A 105 -0.22 -10.10 -3.61
CA GLN A 105 0.70 -10.05 -4.75
C GLN A 105 1.03 -8.63 -5.15
N ALA A 106 0.07 -7.71 -5.04
CA ALA A 106 0.32 -6.31 -5.36
C ALA A 106 1.40 -5.73 -4.45
N ILE A 107 1.41 -6.12 -3.18
CA ILE A 107 2.45 -5.68 -2.25
C ILE A 107 3.76 -6.40 -2.53
N ALA A 108 3.74 -7.72 -2.60
CA ALA A 108 4.96 -8.52 -2.65
C ALA A 108 5.72 -8.38 -3.96
N SER A 109 5.01 -8.20 -5.07
CA SER A 109 5.65 -8.19 -6.38
C SER A 109 6.43 -6.90 -6.67
N ARG A 110 6.25 -5.87 -5.86
CA ARG A 110 6.92 -4.58 -6.08
C ARG A 110 8.11 -4.36 -5.13
N VAL A 111 8.41 -5.33 -4.29
CA VAL A 111 9.57 -5.27 -3.40
C VAL A 111 10.85 -5.47 -4.24
N PRO A 112 11.92 -4.72 -3.98
CA PRO A 112 12.07 -3.69 -2.95
C PRO A 112 11.50 -2.34 -3.37
N TYR A 113 11.07 -1.57 -2.38
CA TYR A 113 10.46 -0.25 -2.65
C TYR A 113 11.47 0.89 -2.72
N GLY A 114 12.73 0.59 -2.52
CA GLY A 114 13.78 1.59 -2.53
C GLY A 114 14.37 1.79 -1.15
N GLU A 115 15.64 2.14 -1.13
CA GLU A 115 16.35 2.34 0.13
C GLU A 115 15.92 3.64 0.80
N TRP A 116 15.86 3.61 2.12
CA TRP A 116 15.61 4.80 2.91
C TRP A 116 16.84 5.69 2.89
N THR A 117 16.63 6.98 3.05
CA THR A 117 17.73 7.92 3.26
C THR A 117 18.25 7.77 4.69
N GLN A 118 19.45 8.29 4.92
CA GLN A 118 20.01 8.30 6.28
C GLN A 118 19.09 9.05 7.24
N GLN A 119 18.48 10.14 6.76
CA GLN A 119 17.56 10.91 7.59
C GLN A 119 16.35 10.08 8.02
N MET A 120 15.82 9.29 7.11
CA MET A 120 14.69 8.41 7.45
C MET A 120 15.09 7.40 8.52
N MET A 121 16.30 6.85 8.42
CA MET A 121 16.79 5.92 9.43
C MET A 121 17.02 6.61 10.76
N ASP A 122 17.49 7.85 10.73
CA ASP A 122 17.69 8.61 11.97
C ASP A 122 16.36 8.87 12.67
N ASP A 123 15.30 9.12 11.88
CA ASP A 123 13.99 9.44 12.45
C ASP A 123 13.22 8.21 12.92
N PHE A 124 13.36 7.08 12.25
CA PHE A 124 12.49 5.92 12.48
C PHE A 124 13.23 4.63 12.81
N GLY A 125 14.55 4.64 12.81
CA GLY A 125 15.31 3.41 12.93
C GLY A 125 15.37 2.71 11.58
N LYS A 126 15.35 1.39 11.59
CA LYS A 126 15.57 0.62 10.36
C LYS A 126 14.32 -0.06 9.85
N THR A 127 13.20 0.11 10.52
CA THR A 127 11.94 -0.51 10.12
C THR A 127 10.77 0.39 10.43
N ASP A 128 9.70 0.18 9.71
CA ASP A 128 8.41 0.80 10.01
C ASP A 128 7.32 -0.22 9.74
N GLU A 129 6.29 -0.20 10.56
CA GLU A 129 5.15 -1.06 10.36
C GLU A 129 4.15 -0.36 9.44
N ILE A 130 3.82 -1.02 8.36
CA ILE A 130 2.95 -0.46 7.33
C ILE A 130 1.64 -1.24 7.33
N THR A 131 0.53 -0.51 7.33
CA THR A 131 -0.80 -1.09 7.18
C THR A 131 -1.43 -0.50 5.93
N ILE A 132 -1.90 -1.35 5.04
CA ILE A 132 -2.54 -0.91 3.81
C ILE A 132 -3.95 -1.49 3.75
N HIS A 133 -4.90 -0.61 3.50
CA HIS A 133 -6.30 -0.97 3.32
C HIS A 133 -6.62 -0.89 1.84
N PHE A 134 -7.05 -2.01 1.28
CA PHE A 134 -7.51 -2.09 -0.10
C PHE A 134 -9.02 -1.99 -0.06
N ASN A 135 -9.55 -0.87 -0.51
CA ASN A 135 -10.98 -0.63 -0.49
C ASN A 135 -11.54 -0.88 -1.88
N TYR A 136 -12.14 -2.04 -2.07
CA TYR A 136 -12.75 -2.41 -3.34
C TYR A 136 -14.02 -1.60 -3.57
N ARG A 137 -14.32 -1.36 -4.81
CA ARG A 137 -15.56 -0.67 -5.23
C ARG A 137 -16.55 -1.64 -5.80
#